data_bb1b2877df69dca9a0832764182bf679
#
_entry.id   bb1b2877df69dca9a0832764182bf679
#
_cell.length_a   1.000
_cell.length_b   1.000
_cell.length_c   1.000
_cell.angle_alpha   90.00
_cell.angle_beta   90.00
_cell.angle_gamma   90.00
#
_symmetry.space_group_name_H-M   'P 1'
#
loop_
_entity.id
_entity.type
_entity.pdbx_description
1 polymer ?
#
loop_
_entity_poly.entity_id
_entity_poly.type
_entity_poly.pdbx_seq_one_letter_code
_entity_poly.pdbx_strand_id
1 'polypeptide(L)'
;MARAKPWSEKPFWVAAVMQFALLTTASNLTETTQPQVQERSETSLYAWSTWGSWSACSRTCGGGVSYQERQCLPSTLPTPVITVRVTRQAQPQDCVGMARRYHECNTKPCPRGLLDTRAEQCSSYDRRPFRGRFYTWVPYIDGDTPCVLNCRPLGHHFYASLSLAADGTPCTMQGFRAICVQGTCKEDVNSYTKTAARVN
;
A
#
# COMPACT_ATOMS: atom_id res chain seq x y z
N MET A 1 29.30 35.52 8.05
CA MET A 1 28.97 36.37 6.90
C MET A 1 28.02 35.60 5.98
N ALA A 2 26.72 35.83 6.15
CA ALA A 2 25.68 35.19 5.41
C ALA A 2 25.18 36.14 4.30
N ARG A 3 25.24 35.73 3.04
CA ARG A 3 24.68 36.48 1.90
C ARG A 3 23.28 35.98 1.61
N ALA A 4 22.32 36.86 1.79
CA ALA A 4 20.93 36.70 1.33
C ALA A 4 20.85 36.90 -0.20
N LYS A 5 20.09 36.08 -0.90
CA LYS A 5 19.75 36.26 -2.32
C LYS A 5 18.45 37.07 -2.44
N PRO A 6 18.34 38.04 -3.37
CA PRO A 6 17.14 38.85 -3.54
C PRO A 6 16.08 38.11 -4.38
N TRP A 7 14.84 38.37 -4.04
CA TRP A 7 13.63 37.95 -4.78
C TRP A 7 13.55 38.71 -6.11
N SER A 8 13.29 37.97 -7.19
CA SER A 8 13.00 38.51 -8.53
C SER A 8 11.51 38.66 -8.69
N GLU A 9 11.05 39.91 -8.72
CA GLU A 9 9.68 40.29 -9.10
C GLU A 9 9.51 40.14 -10.63
N LYS A 10 8.39 39.56 -11.07
CA LYS A 10 8.00 39.51 -12.48
C LYS A 10 6.99 40.64 -12.74
N PRO A 11 7.13 41.44 -13.80
CA PRO A 11 6.20 42.50 -14.11
C PRO A 11 4.94 41.98 -14.81
N PHE A 12 3.81 42.55 -14.40
CA PHE A 12 2.51 42.48 -15.05
C PHE A 12 2.56 43.21 -16.39
N TRP A 13 2.10 42.59 -17.46
CA TRP A 13 1.73 43.26 -18.69
C TRP A 13 0.20 43.24 -18.86
N VAL A 14 -0.30 44.49 -18.99
CA VAL A 14 -1.70 44.89 -19.10
C VAL A 14 -2.17 44.77 -20.57
N ALA A 15 -3.33 44.23 -20.70
CA ALA A 15 -4.37 44.43 -21.73
C ALA A 15 -4.03 45.00 -23.11
N ALA A 16 -4.48 44.32 -24.14
CA ALA A 16 -4.97 44.93 -25.35
C ALA A 16 -6.23 44.23 -25.83
N VAL A 17 -7.34 44.93 -25.71
CA VAL A 17 -8.65 44.64 -26.32
C VAL A 17 -8.54 44.99 -27.79
N MET A 18 -8.83 44.07 -28.70
CA MET A 18 -9.17 44.36 -30.09
C MET A 18 -10.45 43.62 -30.44
N GLN A 19 -11.51 44.43 -30.54
CA GLN A 19 -12.75 44.07 -31.24
C GLN A 19 -12.47 43.94 -32.72
N PHE A 20 -12.86 42.84 -33.34
CA PHE A 20 -13.09 42.74 -34.76
C PHE A 20 -14.44 42.09 -35.05
N ALA A 21 -15.10 42.78 -35.95
CA ALA A 21 -16.49 42.68 -36.34
C ALA A 21 -16.84 41.35 -37.05
N LEU A 22 -18.10 41.03 -36.89
CA LEU A 22 -19.00 40.17 -37.66
C LEU A 22 -18.62 39.99 -39.15
N LEU A 23 -18.38 38.72 -39.54
CA LEU A 23 -18.74 38.24 -40.87
C LEU A 23 -19.36 36.86 -40.72
N THR A 24 -20.68 36.84 -40.90
CA THR A 24 -21.49 35.63 -41.03
C THR A 24 -21.17 34.94 -42.35
N THR A 25 -20.55 33.77 -42.29
CA THR A 25 -20.62 32.80 -43.39
C THR A 25 -21.19 31.50 -42.82
N ALA A 26 -22.39 31.19 -43.26
CA ALA A 26 -23.00 29.89 -43.07
C ALA A 26 -22.14 28.84 -43.77
N SER A 27 -21.49 27.99 -42.99
CA SER A 27 -20.80 26.80 -43.48
C SER A 27 -21.43 25.60 -42.83
N ASN A 28 -21.88 24.70 -43.65
CA ASN A 28 -22.48 23.40 -43.40
C ASN A 28 -21.89 22.68 -42.17
N LEU A 29 -22.77 22.41 -41.21
CA LEU A 29 -22.53 21.43 -40.14
C LEU A 29 -22.42 20.06 -40.78
N THR A 30 -21.20 19.64 -41.07
CA THR A 30 -20.88 18.22 -41.20
C THR A 30 -20.81 17.69 -39.80
N GLU A 31 -21.87 17.06 -39.36
CA GLU A 31 -21.96 16.32 -38.11
C GLU A 31 -20.95 15.18 -38.18
N THR A 32 -19.76 15.44 -37.65
CA THR A 32 -18.74 14.39 -37.44
C THR A 32 -19.27 13.52 -36.30
N THR A 33 -19.99 12.46 -36.67
CA THR A 33 -20.31 11.34 -35.76
C THR A 33 -19.01 10.80 -35.19
N GLN A 34 -18.64 11.28 -34.01
CA GLN A 34 -17.61 10.63 -33.19
C GLN A 34 -18.03 9.17 -32.98
N PRO A 35 -17.18 8.19 -33.33
CA PRO A 35 -17.47 6.83 -32.96
C PRO A 35 -17.52 6.79 -31.43
N GLN A 36 -18.70 6.56 -30.88
CA GLN A 36 -18.86 6.16 -29.49
C GLN A 36 -18.06 4.87 -29.32
N VAL A 37 -16.87 5.00 -28.72
CA VAL A 37 -16.15 3.84 -28.21
C VAL A 37 -17.01 3.30 -27.10
N GLN A 38 -17.89 2.38 -27.49
CA GLN A 38 -18.64 1.56 -26.56
C GLN A 38 -17.60 0.73 -25.82
N GLU A 39 -17.31 1.11 -24.60
CA GLU A 39 -16.49 0.33 -23.66
C GLU A 39 -17.16 -1.05 -23.57
N ARG A 40 -16.62 -1.99 -24.36
CA ARG A 40 -16.98 -3.40 -24.25
C ARG A 40 -16.58 -3.81 -22.85
N SER A 41 -17.55 -3.96 -21.97
CA SER A 41 -17.38 -4.69 -20.72
C SER A 41 -16.84 -6.07 -21.08
N GLU A 42 -15.51 -6.23 -21.01
CA GLU A 42 -14.88 -7.53 -21.19
C GLU A 42 -15.38 -8.41 -20.05
N THR A 43 -16.26 -9.34 -20.39
CA THR A 43 -16.75 -10.33 -19.44
C THR A 43 -15.57 -11.20 -19.06
N SER A 44 -15.00 -10.97 -17.87
CA SER A 44 -13.88 -11.78 -17.39
C SER A 44 -14.29 -13.25 -17.35
N LEU A 45 -13.47 -14.10 -17.96
CA LEU A 45 -13.65 -15.56 -17.95
C LEU A 45 -13.35 -16.17 -16.57
N TYR A 46 -12.89 -15.35 -15.62
CA TYR A 46 -12.52 -15.76 -14.27
C TYR A 46 -13.22 -14.88 -13.23
N ALA A 47 -13.51 -15.45 -12.08
CA ALA A 47 -14.12 -14.76 -10.96
C ALA A 47 -13.46 -15.19 -9.64
N TRP A 48 -13.43 -14.29 -8.68
CA TRP A 48 -12.97 -14.64 -7.33
C TRP A 48 -13.98 -15.56 -6.64
N SER A 49 -13.46 -16.60 -5.98
CA SER A 49 -14.25 -17.34 -5.00
C SER A 49 -14.61 -16.44 -3.80
N THR A 50 -15.51 -16.90 -2.95
CA THR A 50 -15.70 -16.31 -1.63
C THR A 50 -14.40 -16.35 -0.82
N TRP A 51 -14.24 -15.43 0.14
CA TRP A 51 -13.14 -15.48 1.08
C TRP A 51 -13.24 -16.72 1.97
N GLY A 52 -12.13 -17.44 2.12
CA GLY A 52 -12.00 -18.53 3.06
C GLY A 52 -12.08 -18.08 4.53
N SER A 53 -11.92 -19.00 5.46
CA SER A 53 -11.83 -18.68 6.89
C SER A 53 -10.52 -17.94 7.20
N TRP A 54 -10.52 -17.19 8.34
CA TRP A 54 -9.30 -16.59 8.86
C TRP A 54 -8.32 -17.67 9.31
N SER A 55 -7.04 -17.49 8.98
CA SER A 55 -5.96 -18.34 9.51
C SER A 55 -5.81 -18.16 11.02
N ALA A 56 -5.12 -19.08 11.67
CA ALA A 56 -4.63 -18.82 13.02
C ALA A 56 -3.77 -17.57 13.06
N CYS A 57 -3.79 -16.84 14.19
CA CYS A 57 -2.90 -15.69 14.38
C CYS A 57 -1.44 -16.15 14.46
N SER A 58 -0.54 -15.43 13.81
CA SER A 58 0.90 -15.76 13.80
C SER A 58 1.58 -15.66 15.16
N ARG A 59 0.96 -14.97 16.14
CA ARG A 59 1.46 -14.80 17.50
C ARG A 59 0.33 -14.92 18.51
N THR A 60 0.65 -15.40 19.71
CA THR A 60 -0.33 -15.53 20.80
C THR A 60 -0.55 -14.23 21.58
N CYS A 61 0.38 -13.28 21.50
CA CYS A 61 0.34 -11.96 22.14
C CYS A 61 1.31 -10.99 21.47
N GLY A 62 1.24 -9.70 21.80
CA GLY A 62 2.17 -8.66 21.33
C GLY A 62 1.99 -8.25 19.87
N GLY A 63 0.81 -8.52 19.30
CA GLY A 63 0.50 -8.23 17.90
C GLY A 63 1.01 -9.31 16.95
N GLY A 64 0.10 -9.94 16.22
CA GLY A 64 0.36 -10.90 15.16
C GLY A 64 -0.48 -10.58 13.95
N VAL A 65 -0.43 -11.43 12.93
CA VAL A 65 -1.20 -11.32 11.71
C VAL A 65 -2.02 -12.58 11.47
N SER A 66 -3.26 -12.41 11.02
CA SER A 66 -4.13 -13.43 10.46
C SER A 66 -4.50 -13.02 9.05
N TYR A 67 -4.78 -13.98 8.18
CA TYR A 67 -5.14 -13.71 6.79
C TYR A 67 -6.30 -14.58 6.32
N GLN A 68 -6.98 -14.10 5.30
CA GLN A 68 -7.92 -14.89 4.48
C GLN A 68 -7.41 -14.95 3.05
N GLU A 69 -7.72 -16.05 2.40
CA GLU A 69 -7.42 -16.26 0.97
C GLU A 69 -8.69 -16.49 0.17
N ARG A 70 -8.61 -16.14 -1.11
CA ARG A 70 -9.60 -16.51 -2.12
C ARG A 70 -8.89 -16.96 -3.39
N GLN A 71 -9.58 -17.74 -4.19
CA GLN A 71 -9.04 -18.29 -5.42
C GLN A 71 -9.69 -17.64 -6.64
N CYS A 72 -8.90 -17.39 -7.67
CA CYS A 72 -9.38 -16.99 -8.96
C CYS A 72 -9.80 -18.25 -9.73
N LEU A 73 -11.10 -18.40 -9.99
CA LEU A 73 -11.69 -19.59 -10.61
C LEU A 73 -12.29 -19.23 -11.95
N PRO A 74 -12.30 -20.16 -12.93
CA PRO A 74 -13.05 -19.98 -14.17
C PRO A 74 -14.51 -19.66 -13.87
N SER A 75 -15.05 -18.64 -14.53
CA SER A 75 -16.47 -18.27 -14.40
C SER A 75 -17.34 -19.35 -15.06
N THR A 76 -18.35 -19.84 -14.34
CA THR A 76 -19.30 -20.81 -14.85
C THR A 76 -20.46 -20.18 -15.61
N LEU A 77 -20.39 -18.90 -15.96
CA LEU A 77 -21.42 -18.27 -16.77
C LEU A 77 -21.51 -19.01 -18.12
N PRO A 78 -22.73 -19.37 -18.59
CA PRO A 78 -22.91 -19.99 -19.88
C PRO A 78 -22.50 -18.99 -20.96
N THR A 79 -21.25 -19.06 -21.40
CA THR A 79 -20.81 -18.34 -22.59
C THR A 79 -21.52 -18.98 -23.82
N PRO A 80 -22.09 -18.17 -24.74
CA PRO A 80 -22.45 -18.68 -26.04
C PRO A 80 -21.21 -19.31 -26.65
N VAL A 81 -21.32 -20.52 -27.17
CA VAL A 81 -20.20 -21.30 -27.69
C VAL A 81 -19.59 -20.58 -28.89
N ILE A 82 -18.71 -19.64 -28.60
CA ILE A 82 -17.78 -19.11 -29.58
C ILE A 82 -16.53 -19.97 -29.43
N THR A 83 -16.27 -20.80 -30.41
CA THR A 83 -15.08 -21.64 -30.50
C THR A 83 -13.86 -20.75 -30.70
N VAL A 84 -13.42 -20.10 -29.65
CA VAL A 84 -12.12 -19.39 -29.65
C VAL A 84 -11.06 -20.47 -29.48
N ARG A 85 -10.20 -20.62 -30.46
CA ARG A 85 -8.95 -21.39 -30.31
C ARG A 85 -8.16 -20.76 -29.18
N VAL A 86 -8.21 -21.38 -28.02
CA VAL A 86 -7.38 -21.00 -26.87
C VAL A 86 -5.94 -21.32 -27.26
N THR A 87 -5.20 -20.30 -27.68
CA THR A 87 -3.75 -20.38 -27.77
C THR A 87 -3.20 -20.55 -26.37
N ARG A 88 -2.31 -21.49 -26.19
CA ARG A 88 -1.74 -22.04 -24.92
C ARG A 88 -0.99 -21.05 -24.02
N GLN A 89 -1.27 -19.77 -24.07
CA GLN A 89 -0.55 -18.71 -23.33
C GLN A 89 -1.46 -17.80 -22.48
N ALA A 90 -2.71 -18.17 -22.23
CA ALA A 90 -3.50 -17.47 -21.22
C ALA A 90 -2.96 -17.85 -19.84
N GLN A 91 -2.12 -16.98 -19.28
CA GLN A 91 -1.75 -17.06 -17.87
C GLN A 91 -3.01 -16.83 -17.02
N PRO A 92 -3.22 -17.58 -15.92
CA PRO A 92 -4.39 -17.43 -15.07
C PRO A 92 -4.27 -16.17 -14.20
N GLN A 93 -4.47 -14.98 -14.77
CA GLN A 93 -4.36 -13.70 -14.07
C GLN A 93 -5.54 -12.76 -14.30
N ASP A 94 -6.71 -13.29 -14.66
CA ASP A 94 -7.86 -12.46 -15.05
C ASP A 94 -8.70 -11.94 -13.88
N CYS A 95 -8.39 -12.30 -12.63
CA CYS A 95 -9.05 -11.73 -11.46
C CYS A 95 -8.31 -10.49 -10.95
N VAL A 96 -8.87 -9.33 -11.17
CA VAL A 96 -8.32 -8.08 -10.65
C VAL A 96 -8.48 -8.00 -9.13
N GLY A 97 -7.42 -7.58 -8.44
CA GLY A 97 -7.42 -7.38 -6.99
C GLY A 97 -6.61 -8.42 -6.22
N MET A 98 -6.71 -8.40 -4.89
CA MET A 98 -5.86 -9.20 -4.01
C MET A 98 -6.45 -10.59 -3.75
N ALA A 99 -5.60 -11.64 -3.83
CA ALA A 99 -5.94 -13.01 -3.44
C ALA A 99 -5.92 -13.19 -1.90
N ARG A 100 -5.21 -12.35 -1.17
CA ARG A 100 -5.09 -12.37 0.30
C ARG A 100 -5.41 -11.02 0.90
N ARG A 101 -6.05 -11.04 2.07
CA ARG A 101 -6.24 -9.88 2.94
C ARG A 101 -5.81 -10.21 4.36
N TYR A 102 -5.37 -9.20 5.09
CA TYR A 102 -4.72 -9.36 6.39
C TYR A 102 -5.40 -8.51 7.44
N HIS A 103 -5.33 -8.96 8.71
CA HIS A 103 -5.66 -8.13 9.86
C HIS A 103 -4.73 -8.41 11.03
N GLU A 104 -4.54 -7.39 11.87
CA GLU A 104 -3.82 -7.51 13.13
C GLU A 104 -4.66 -8.31 14.15
N CYS A 105 -4.00 -9.22 14.85
CA CYS A 105 -4.62 -10.06 15.87
C CYS A 105 -3.73 -10.16 17.11
N ASN A 106 -4.31 -10.57 18.26
CA ASN A 106 -3.61 -10.76 19.53
C ASN A 106 -2.76 -9.54 19.94
N THR A 107 -3.34 -8.34 19.86
CA THR A 107 -2.67 -7.05 20.08
C THR A 107 -2.30 -6.77 21.53
N LYS A 108 -2.80 -7.56 22.50
CA LYS A 108 -2.45 -7.40 23.90
C LYS A 108 -0.96 -7.68 24.12
N PRO A 109 -0.25 -6.85 24.91
CA PRO A 109 1.15 -7.11 25.22
C PRO A 109 1.36 -8.50 25.82
N CYS A 110 2.50 -9.12 25.53
CA CYS A 110 2.88 -10.37 26.16
C CYS A 110 3.19 -10.15 27.65
N PRO A 111 2.96 -11.15 28.51
CA PRO A 111 3.42 -11.08 29.88
C PRO A 111 4.93 -10.82 29.92
N ARG A 112 5.36 -9.77 30.64
CA ARG A 112 6.77 -9.31 30.71
C ARG A 112 7.34 -8.78 29.38
N GLY A 113 6.52 -8.58 28.33
CA GLY A 113 6.91 -7.92 27.08
C GLY A 113 6.91 -6.41 27.21
N LEU A 114 7.67 -5.75 26.33
CA LEU A 114 7.62 -4.30 26.19
C LEU A 114 6.33 -3.88 25.47
N LEU A 115 5.81 -2.69 25.78
CA LEU A 115 4.64 -2.13 25.09
C LEU A 115 4.96 -1.85 23.61
N ASP A 116 6.21 -1.46 23.32
CA ASP A 116 6.69 -1.23 21.95
C ASP A 116 7.26 -2.53 21.38
N THR A 117 6.54 -3.11 20.42
CA THR A 117 6.95 -4.33 19.72
C THR A 117 8.32 -4.20 19.04
N ARG A 118 8.67 -3.02 18.50
CA ARG A 118 10.00 -2.82 17.89
C ARG A 118 11.10 -2.72 18.93
N ALA A 119 10.82 -2.08 20.07
CA ALA A 119 11.78 -2.03 21.18
C ALA A 119 12.09 -3.44 21.70
N GLU A 120 11.07 -4.29 21.82
CA GLU A 120 11.25 -5.70 22.21
C GLU A 120 12.12 -6.46 21.19
N GLN A 121 11.86 -6.26 19.89
CA GLN A 121 12.64 -6.89 18.84
C GLN A 121 14.10 -6.39 18.83
N CYS A 122 14.32 -5.08 18.94
CA CYS A 122 15.68 -4.52 18.99
C CYS A 122 16.45 -5.02 20.22
N SER A 123 15.84 -5.02 21.40
CA SER A 123 16.50 -5.48 22.65
C SER A 123 16.91 -6.95 22.63
N SER A 124 16.28 -7.77 21.78
CA SER A 124 16.70 -9.17 21.59
C SER A 124 18.11 -9.31 21.01
N TYR A 125 18.67 -8.25 20.46
CA TYR A 125 20.02 -8.18 19.91
C TYR A 125 21.05 -7.64 20.90
N ASP A 126 20.67 -7.15 22.07
CA ASP A 126 21.61 -6.57 23.06
C ASP A 126 22.67 -7.59 23.52
N ARG A 127 22.32 -8.87 23.52
CA ARG A 127 23.21 -9.96 23.91
C ARG A 127 24.01 -10.58 22.75
N ARG A 128 23.89 -10.00 21.56
CA ARG A 128 24.61 -10.47 20.36
C ARG A 128 25.68 -9.46 19.99
N PRO A 129 26.93 -9.87 19.79
CA PRO A 129 27.97 -8.94 19.39
C PRO A 129 27.72 -8.45 17.95
N PHE A 130 27.76 -7.15 17.76
CA PHE A 130 27.75 -6.53 16.45
C PHE A 130 29.11 -5.89 16.18
N ARG A 131 29.81 -6.34 15.14
CA ARG A 131 31.18 -5.91 14.83
C ARG A 131 32.14 -6.01 16.05
N GLY A 132 31.99 -7.10 16.82
CA GLY A 132 32.82 -7.40 17.97
C GLY A 132 32.48 -6.61 19.25
N ARG A 133 31.37 -5.87 19.28
CA ARG A 133 30.93 -5.08 20.45
C ARG A 133 29.49 -5.38 20.80
N PHE A 134 29.13 -5.22 22.06
CA PHE A 134 27.77 -5.30 22.55
C PHE A 134 27.18 -3.89 22.65
N TYR A 135 25.90 -3.77 22.31
CA TYR A 135 25.16 -2.52 22.34
C TYR A 135 23.79 -2.72 22.99
N THR A 136 23.25 -1.66 23.55
CA THR A 136 21.83 -1.59 23.90
C THR A 136 21.10 -0.98 22.69
N TRP A 137 20.25 -1.77 22.05
CA TRP A 137 19.60 -1.42 20.82
C TRP A 137 18.21 -0.78 21.06
N VAL A 138 17.94 0.34 20.42
CA VAL A 138 16.63 1.00 20.43
C VAL A 138 16.10 1.12 19.00
N PRO A 139 14.78 1.16 18.80
CA PRO A 139 14.20 1.27 17.46
C PRO A 139 14.68 2.51 16.71
N TYR A 140 14.88 2.33 15.41
CA TYR A 140 15.02 3.39 14.44
C TYR A 140 14.03 3.13 13.31
N ILE A 141 13.10 4.06 13.07
CA ILE A 141 12.06 3.92 12.04
C ILE A 141 12.53 4.65 10.79
N ASP A 142 12.72 3.89 9.72
CA ASP A 142 12.99 4.39 8.40
C ASP A 142 11.69 4.33 7.57
N GLY A 143 11.26 5.47 7.04
CA GLY A 143 10.04 5.59 6.26
C GLY A 143 10.07 4.81 4.94
N ASP A 144 11.25 4.66 4.35
CA ASP A 144 11.44 3.96 3.07
C ASP A 144 11.41 2.44 3.24
N THR A 145 11.81 1.95 4.43
CA THR A 145 11.85 0.52 4.75
C THR A 145 11.09 0.18 6.03
N PRO A 146 9.77 0.44 6.07
CA PRO A 146 8.99 0.40 7.32
C PRO A 146 8.88 -0.98 7.96
N CYS A 147 9.15 -2.07 7.22
CA CYS A 147 9.12 -3.44 7.72
C CYS A 147 10.50 -4.10 7.82
N VAL A 148 11.56 -3.32 7.72
CA VAL A 148 12.90 -3.72 8.16
C VAL A 148 13.06 -3.35 9.63
N LEU A 149 13.63 -4.24 10.43
CA LEU A 149 13.98 -3.95 11.81
C LEU A 149 15.31 -3.20 11.85
N ASN A 150 15.19 -1.88 11.74
CA ASN A 150 16.31 -0.98 11.93
C ASN A 150 16.42 -0.61 13.40
N CYS A 151 17.61 -0.81 13.98
CA CYS A 151 17.91 -0.47 15.36
C CYS A 151 19.16 0.40 15.43
N ARG A 152 19.18 1.37 16.32
CA ARG A 152 20.35 2.18 16.60
C ARG A 152 20.88 1.87 18.00
N PRO A 153 22.20 1.84 18.22
CA PRO A 153 22.74 1.70 19.55
C PRO A 153 22.47 2.96 20.36
N LEU A 154 22.09 2.80 21.62
CA LEU A 154 21.87 3.91 22.53
C LEU A 154 23.14 4.77 22.64
N GLY A 155 23.03 6.09 22.49
CA GLY A 155 24.16 7.02 22.54
C GLY A 155 25.02 7.06 21.27
N HIS A 156 24.66 6.37 20.19
CA HIS A 156 25.39 6.39 18.93
C HIS A 156 24.56 7.00 17.79
N HIS A 157 25.23 7.48 16.73
CA HIS A 157 24.61 8.15 15.57
C HIS A 157 24.46 7.27 14.33
N PHE A 158 24.76 5.98 14.42
CA PHE A 158 24.52 5.02 13.34
C PHE A 158 23.36 4.08 13.68
N TYR A 159 22.80 3.45 12.69
CA TYR A 159 21.85 2.36 12.85
C TYR A 159 22.26 1.13 12.02
N ALA A 160 21.65 0.02 12.31
CA ALA A 160 21.84 -1.22 11.57
C ALA A 160 20.49 -1.87 11.28
N SER A 161 20.37 -2.43 10.08
CA SER A 161 19.26 -3.30 9.69
C SER A 161 19.58 -4.71 10.21
N LEU A 162 18.90 -5.12 11.28
CA LEU A 162 19.23 -6.36 11.98
C LEU A 162 18.44 -7.56 11.46
N SER A 163 17.20 -7.36 11.04
CA SER A 163 16.32 -8.39 10.45
C SER A 163 15.13 -7.75 9.75
N LEU A 164 14.18 -8.55 9.31
CA LEU A 164 12.83 -8.07 9.02
C LEU A 164 12.09 -7.84 10.34
N ALA A 165 11.20 -6.85 10.36
CA ALA A 165 10.28 -6.67 11.48
C ALA A 165 9.32 -7.88 11.53
N ALA A 166 9.01 -8.35 12.74
CA ALA A 166 8.12 -9.48 12.94
C ALA A 166 6.74 -9.20 12.33
N ASP A 167 6.10 -10.25 11.81
CA ASP A 167 4.74 -10.15 11.27
C ASP A 167 3.76 -9.62 12.35
N GLY A 168 2.89 -8.70 11.94
CA GLY A 168 2.00 -7.96 12.83
C GLY A 168 2.61 -6.69 13.45
N THR A 169 3.90 -6.41 13.22
CA THR A 169 4.50 -5.13 13.65
C THR A 169 3.83 -3.97 12.91
N PRO A 170 3.37 -2.92 13.62
CA PRO A 170 2.75 -1.77 12.98
C PRO A 170 3.70 -1.05 12.02
N CYS A 171 3.17 -0.67 10.87
CA CYS A 171 3.84 0.18 9.87
C CYS A 171 2.85 1.21 9.31
N THR A 172 3.36 2.13 8.50
CA THR A 172 2.55 3.13 7.81
C THR A 172 2.73 2.98 6.31
N MET A 173 1.62 2.96 5.58
CA MET A 173 1.59 2.92 4.13
C MET A 173 0.69 4.06 3.63
N GLN A 174 1.25 4.96 2.81
CA GLN A 174 0.53 6.14 2.31
C GLN A 174 -0.17 6.97 3.41
N GLY A 175 0.43 7.07 4.61
CA GLY A 175 -0.13 7.79 5.74
C GLY A 175 -1.17 6.98 6.57
N PHE A 176 -1.57 5.79 6.13
CA PHE A 176 -2.51 4.93 6.84
C PHE A 176 -1.79 3.88 7.69
N ARG A 177 -2.44 3.50 8.80
CA ARG A 177 -1.97 2.40 9.63
C ARG A 177 -2.05 1.09 8.85
N ALA A 178 -0.96 0.34 8.87
CA ALA A 178 -0.78 -0.93 8.20
C ALA A 178 0.05 -1.87 9.08
N ILE A 179 0.27 -3.08 8.66
CA ILE A 179 1.03 -4.11 9.39
C ILE A 179 2.09 -4.75 8.51
N CYS A 180 3.21 -5.09 9.10
CA CYS A 180 4.26 -5.85 8.44
C CYS A 180 3.85 -7.31 8.26
N VAL A 181 4.00 -7.82 7.04
CA VAL A 181 3.78 -9.22 6.69
C VAL A 181 4.91 -9.65 5.76
N GLN A 182 5.74 -10.57 6.21
CA GLN A 182 6.90 -11.06 5.46
C GLN A 182 7.79 -9.94 4.90
N GLY A 183 8.07 -8.94 5.74
CA GLY A 183 8.92 -7.80 5.37
C GLY A 183 8.25 -6.75 4.49
N THR A 184 6.97 -6.89 4.16
CA THR A 184 6.20 -5.92 3.37
C THR A 184 5.11 -5.27 4.23
N CYS A 185 4.96 -3.95 4.14
CA CYS A 185 3.85 -3.25 4.77
C CYS A 185 2.55 -3.53 4.01
N LYS A 186 1.55 -4.12 4.66
CA LYS A 186 0.25 -4.51 4.09
C LYS A 186 -0.88 -3.82 4.81
N GLU A 187 -1.94 -3.51 4.08
CA GLU A 187 -3.16 -2.95 4.66
C GLU A 187 -3.76 -3.89 5.70
N ASP A 188 -4.20 -3.30 6.83
CA ASP A 188 -5.03 -3.98 7.82
C ASP A 188 -6.49 -3.69 7.50
N VAL A 189 -7.26 -4.73 7.14
CA VAL A 189 -8.69 -4.57 6.77
C VAL A 189 -9.54 -3.98 7.90
N ASN A 190 -9.09 -4.09 9.16
CA ASN A 190 -9.78 -3.51 10.30
C ASN A 190 -9.42 -2.03 10.53
N SER A 191 -8.43 -1.48 9.82
CA SER A 191 -8.04 -0.07 9.97
C SER A 191 -9.14 0.88 9.51
N TYR A 192 -9.91 0.51 8.49
CA TYR A 192 -11.00 1.32 7.93
C TYR A 192 -12.20 1.44 8.87
N THR A 193 -12.52 0.40 9.64
CA THR A 193 -13.67 0.42 10.57
C THR A 193 -13.42 1.32 11.79
N LYS A 194 -12.17 1.51 12.20
CA LYS A 194 -11.80 2.38 13.32
C LYS A 194 -11.83 3.87 12.96
N THR A 195 -11.65 4.22 11.72
CA THR A 195 -11.71 5.63 11.25
C THR A 195 -13.16 6.08 11.11
N ALA A 196 -14.06 5.23 10.62
CA ALA A 196 -15.49 5.53 10.49
C ALA A 196 -16.19 5.71 11.85
N ALA A 197 -15.74 5.03 12.90
CA ALA A 197 -16.31 5.15 14.25
C ALA A 197 -15.88 6.42 15.01
N ARG A 198 -14.94 7.23 14.48
CA ARG A 198 -14.47 8.50 15.07
C ARG A 198 -15.15 9.74 14.49
N VAL A 199 -16.00 9.59 13.49
CA VAL A 199 -16.66 10.70 12.76
C VAL A 199 -18.14 10.85 13.15
N ASN A 200 -18.66 10.02 14.10
CA ASN A 200 -20.01 10.14 14.68
C ASN A 200 -19.94 10.64 16.11
#